data_4f709756ace733277ddedd1ff09c1d93
#
_entry.id   4f709756ace733277ddedd1ff09c1d93
#
_cell.length_a   1.000
_cell.length_b   1.000
_cell.length_c   1.000
_cell.angle_alpha   90.00
_cell.angle_beta   90.00
_cell.angle_gamma   90.00
#
_symmetry.space_group_name_H-M   'P 1'
#
loop_
_entity.id
_entity.type
_entity.pdbx_description
1 polymer ?
#
loop_
_entity_poly.entity_id
_entity_poly.type
_entity_poly.pdbx_seq_one_letter_code
_entity_poly.pdbx_strand_id
1 'polypeptide(L)'
;TEEGTVDSLRADIKKNLEREVKFRTLSRNKQAVMDALVAKAELDLPKASIAAELGRLVEGARADLKQRGVKDADKAPIPEELFQDQAERRVRLGLVVAELVKANNLQVTPQQLKDQVDELASSYERPADVVRWYFGDQNRLAEVEAMVIESNVTNFVLGQAKVVEKSVSFEELMG
;
A
#
# COMPACT_ATOMS: atom_id res chain seq x y z
N THR A 1 28.55 7.05 13.01
CA THR A 1 27.70 7.59 14.10
C THR A 1 28.60 7.98 15.23
N GLU A 2 28.81 9.28 15.37
CA GLU A 2 29.52 9.81 16.51
C GLU A 2 28.71 9.61 17.78
N GLU A 3 29.29 8.76 18.62
CA GLU A 3 29.26 8.77 20.08
C GLU A 3 27.90 8.77 20.78
N GLY A 4 27.61 7.63 21.32
CA GLY A 4 26.83 7.18 22.46
C GLY A 4 26.55 8.13 23.61
N THR A 5 26.16 9.36 23.33
CA THR A 5 25.63 10.25 24.36
C THR A 5 24.13 9.99 24.55
N VAL A 6 23.63 10.16 25.76
CA VAL A 6 22.19 10.05 26.06
C VAL A 6 21.36 10.99 25.17
N ASP A 7 21.92 12.15 24.81
CA ASP A 7 21.22 13.13 23.98
C ASP A 7 21.13 12.70 22.51
N SER A 8 22.19 12.07 21.97
CA SER A 8 22.13 11.49 20.62
C SER A 8 21.13 10.33 20.56
N LEU A 9 21.11 9.47 21.57
CA LEU A 9 20.14 8.38 21.65
C LEU A 9 18.69 8.90 21.72
N ARG A 10 18.44 9.94 22.50
CA ARG A 10 17.12 10.58 22.58
C ARG A 10 16.70 11.19 21.24
N ALA A 11 17.63 11.84 20.55
CA ALA A 11 17.36 12.41 19.22
C ALA A 11 17.02 11.33 18.20
N ASP A 12 17.75 10.21 18.21
CA ASP A 12 17.50 9.08 17.31
C ASP A 12 16.15 8.39 17.60
N ILE A 13 15.83 8.18 18.87
CA ILE A 13 14.54 7.64 19.31
C ILE A 13 13.42 8.58 18.84
N LYS A 14 13.53 9.89 19.10
CA LYS A 14 12.54 10.88 18.69
C LYS A 14 12.32 10.85 17.17
N LYS A 15 13.39 10.87 16.39
CA LYS A 15 13.35 10.79 14.93
C LYS A 15 12.64 9.51 14.44
N ASN A 16 12.93 8.38 15.08
CA ASN A 16 12.29 7.11 14.74
C ASN A 16 10.79 7.12 15.06
N LEU A 17 10.40 7.64 16.23
CA LEU A 17 8.99 7.77 16.63
C LEU A 17 8.24 8.74 15.71
N GLU A 18 8.80 9.88 15.37
CA GLU A 18 8.20 10.84 14.42
C GLU A 18 7.99 10.21 13.05
N ARG A 19 8.96 9.42 12.58
CA ARG A 19 8.84 8.66 11.32
C ARG A 19 7.71 7.64 11.38
N GLU A 20 7.62 6.88 12.47
CA GLU A 20 6.56 5.87 12.66
C GLU A 20 5.18 6.53 12.73
N VAL A 21 5.04 7.61 13.49
CA VAL A 21 3.78 8.41 13.56
C VAL A 21 3.38 8.90 12.17
N LYS A 22 4.32 9.46 11.41
CA LYS A 22 4.07 9.92 10.03
C LYS A 22 3.58 8.77 9.16
N PHE A 23 4.28 7.64 9.20
CA PHE A 23 3.93 6.46 8.40
C PHE A 23 2.54 5.93 8.75
N ARG A 24 2.23 5.78 10.04
CA ARG A 24 0.91 5.31 10.51
C ARG A 24 -0.21 6.27 10.12
N THR A 25 0.02 7.57 10.29
CA THR A 25 -0.96 8.59 9.91
C THR A 25 -1.25 8.56 8.40
N LEU A 26 -0.21 8.48 7.57
CA LEU A 26 -0.37 8.38 6.12
C LEU A 26 -1.11 7.09 5.74
N SER A 27 -0.80 5.96 6.36
CA SER A 27 -1.46 4.69 6.12
C SER A 27 -2.95 4.74 6.49
N ARG A 28 -3.30 5.30 7.66
CA ARG A 28 -4.71 5.48 8.08
C ARG A 28 -5.46 6.41 7.13
N ASN A 29 -4.87 7.54 6.75
CA ASN A 29 -5.50 8.47 5.81
C ASN A 29 -5.72 7.82 4.44
N LYS A 30 -4.73 7.10 3.93
CA LYS A 30 -4.84 6.33 2.69
C LYS A 30 -5.98 5.33 2.77
N GLN A 31 -6.03 4.53 3.83
CA GLN A 31 -7.11 3.55 4.03
C GLN A 31 -8.49 4.23 4.06
N ALA A 32 -8.64 5.32 4.80
CA ALA A 32 -9.91 6.07 4.88
C ALA A 32 -10.34 6.62 3.52
N VAL A 33 -9.40 7.13 2.72
CA VAL A 33 -9.67 7.60 1.35
C VAL A 33 -10.13 6.45 0.46
N MET A 34 -9.41 5.32 0.48
CA MET A 34 -9.76 4.14 -0.34
C MET A 34 -11.12 3.57 0.05
N ASP A 35 -11.43 3.51 1.35
CA ASP A 35 -12.74 3.08 1.85
C ASP A 35 -13.86 4.02 1.39
N ALA A 36 -13.64 5.33 1.48
CA ALA A 36 -14.60 6.32 1.02
C ALA A 36 -14.84 6.24 -0.50
N LEU A 37 -13.79 6.03 -1.30
CA LEU A 37 -13.88 5.83 -2.74
C LEU A 37 -14.73 4.60 -3.08
N VAL A 38 -14.47 3.46 -2.44
CA VAL A 38 -15.25 2.23 -2.63
C VAL A 38 -16.72 2.44 -2.24
N ALA A 39 -16.97 3.10 -1.09
CA ALA A 39 -18.33 3.34 -0.59
C ALA A 39 -19.14 4.30 -1.45
N LYS A 40 -18.48 5.23 -2.14
CA LYS A 40 -19.12 6.23 -3.02
C LYS A 40 -19.25 5.79 -4.47
N ALA A 41 -18.52 4.75 -4.87
CA ALA A 41 -18.48 4.29 -6.25
C ALA A 41 -19.73 3.46 -6.59
N GLU A 42 -20.59 4.02 -7.41
CA GLU A 42 -21.74 3.34 -8.01
C GLU A 42 -21.36 2.89 -9.42
N LEU A 43 -20.90 1.66 -9.56
CA LEU A 43 -20.53 1.09 -10.85
C LEU A 43 -20.81 -0.41 -10.90
N ASP A 44 -21.16 -0.89 -12.08
CA ASP A 44 -21.29 -2.30 -12.35
C ASP A 44 -19.90 -2.95 -12.47
N LEU A 45 -19.70 -4.04 -11.73
CA LEU A 45 -18.42 -4.74 -11.75
C LEU A 45 -18.42 -5.82 -12.85
N PRO A 46 -17.41 -5.84 -13.74
CA PRO A 46 -17.30 -6.90 -14.73
C PRO A 46 -17.08 -8.27 -14.08
N LYS A 47 -17.97 -9.22 -14.35
CA LYS A 47 -17.89 -10.59 -13.79
C LYS A 47 -16.55 -11.27 -14.07
N ALA A 48 -16.00 -11.04 -15.27
CA ALA A 48 -14.69 -11.59 -15.63
C ALA A 48 -13.56 -11.05 -14.74
N SER A 49 -13.60 -9.78 -14.36
CA SER A 49 -12.62 -9.18 -13.47
C SER A 49 -12.73 -9.73 -12.04
N ILE A 50 -13.97 -9.92 -11.56
CA ILE A 50 -14.21 -10.55 -10.24
C ILE A 50 -13.68 -11.98 -10.24
N ALA A 51 -13.99 -12.79 -11.26
CA ALA A 51 -13.51 -14.17 -11.37
C ALA A 51 -11.97 -14.25 -11.42
N ALA A 52 -11.33 -13.35 -12.17
CA ALA A 52 -9.87 -13.29 -12.23
C ALA A 52 -9.25 -12.92 -10.87
N GLU A 53 -9.88 -11.99 -10.13
CA GLU A 53 -9.38 -11.59 -8.79
C GLU A 53 -9.63 -12.69 -7.76
N LEU A 54 -10.77 -13.39 -7.81
CA LEU A 54 -11.03 -14.59 -6.99
C LEU A 54 -9.95 -15.64 -7.19
N GLY A 55 -9.60 -15.95 -8.45
CA GLY A 55 -8.52 -16.89 -8.75
C GLY A 55 -7.20 -16.47 -8.10
N ARG A 56 -6.82 -15.18 -8.18
CA ARG A 56 -5.59 -14.67 -7.54
C ARG A 56 -5.62 -14.78 -6.02
N LEU A 57 -6.77 -14.48 -5.39
CA LEU A 57 -6.92 -14.58 -3.94
C LEU A 57 -6.81 -16.03 -3.45
N VAL A 58 -7.45 -16.96 -4.15
CA VAL A 58 -7.35 -18.40 -3.84
C VAL A 58 -5.92 -18.90 -4.02
N GLU A 59 -5.25 -18.52 -5.11
CA GLU A 59 -3.84 -18.86 -5.36
C GLU A 59 -2.91 -18.29 -4.28
N GLY A 60 -3.14 -17.03 -3.89
CA GLY A 60 -2.42 -16.40 -2.79
C GLY A 60 -2.59 -17.13 -1.46
N ALA A 61 -3.83 -17.54 -1.15
CA ALA A 61 -4.13 -18.34 0.05
C ALA A 61 -3.43 -19.70 0.03
N ARG A 62 -3.39 -20.37 -1.13
CA ARG A 62 -2.63 -21.63 -1.29
C ARG A 62 -1.13 -21.42 -1.08
N ALA A 63 -0.57 -20.37 -1.63
CA ALA A 63 0.83 -20.02 -1.46
C ALA A 63 1.18 -19.76 0.02
N ASP A 64 0.31 -19.07 0.75
CA ASP A 64 0.47 -18.83 2.19
C ASP A 64 0.41 -20.14 3.00
N LEU A 65 -0.54 -21.01 2.72
CA LEU A 65 -0.63 -22.35 3.34
C LEU A 65 0.64 -23.17 3.09
N LYS A 66 1.18 -23.10 1.87
CA LYS A 66 2.43 -23.78 1.51
C LYS A 66 3.63 -23.23 2.28
N GLN A 67 3.71 -21.92 2.41
CA GLN A 67 4.75 -21.24 3.18
C GLN A 67 4.69 -21.60 4.66
N ARG A 68 3.50 -21.81 5.21
CA ARG A 68 3.26 -22.30 6.59
C ARG A 68 3.50 -23.80 6.76
N GLY A 69 3.93 -24.49 5.70
CA GLY A 69 4.29 -25.92 5.76
C GLY A 69 3.09 -26.88 5.73
N VAL A 70 1.90 -26.42 5.32
CA VAL A 70 0.73 -27.28 5.17
C VAL A 70 0.95 -28.26 4.02
N LYS A 71 0.86 -29.57 4.30
CA LYS A 71 0.98 -30.62 3.27
C LYS A 71 -0.21 -30.54 2.31
N ASP A 72 0.06 -30.77 1.01
CA ASP A 72 -0.94 -30.75 -0.06
C ASP A 72 -1.71 -29.41 -0.17
N ALA A 73 -1.09 -28.30 0.20
CA ALA A 73 -1.68 -26.96 0.12
C ALA A 73 -2.21 -26.63 -1.29
N ASP A 74 -1.56 -27.12 -2.34
CA ASP A 74 -1.97 -26.93 -3.74
C ASP A 74 -3.33 -27.59 -4.07
N LYS A 75 -3.74 -28.60 -3.28
CA LYS A 75 -5.03 -29.31 -3.42
C LYS A 75 -6.04 -28.92 -2.34
N ALA A 76 -5.68 -28.00 -1.44
CA ALA A 76 -6.59 -27.60 -0.38
C ALA A 76 -7.89 -27.03 -0.97
N PRO A 77 -9.05 -27.55 -0.54
CA PRO A 77 -10.34 -27.00 -0.97
C PRO A 77 -10.54 -25.65 -0.27
N ILE A 78 -10.30 -24.58 -1.02
CA ILE A 78 -10.51 -23.21 -0.54
C ILE A 78 -11.78 -22.70 -1.22
N PRO A 79 -12.88 -22.50 -0.48
CA PRO A 79 -14.13 -21.98 -1.05
C PRO A 79 -13.92 -20.54 -1.56
N GLU A 80 -14.24 -20.31 -2.83
CA GLU A 80 -14.11 -18.98 -3.45
C GLU A 80 -15.02 -17.94 -2.79
N GLU A 81 -16.16 -18.40 -2.24
CA GLU A 81 -17.15 -17.56 -1.56
C GLU A 81 -16.54 -16.77 -0.39
N LEU A 82 -15.50 -17.30 0.25
CA LEU A 82 -14.80 -16.62 1.34
C LEU A 82 -14.09 -15.33 0.88
N PHE A 83 -13.80 -15.21 -0.40
CA PHE A 83 -13.10 -14.10 -0.98
C PHE A 83 -13.97 -13.21 -1.87
N GLN A 84 -15.26 -13.51 -2.03
CA GLN A 84 -16.16 -12.79 -2.92
C GLN A 84 -16.18 -11.29 -2.63
N ASP A 85 -16.48 -10.91 -1.39
CA ASP A 85 -16.54 -9.49 -0.99
C ASP A 85 -15.19 -8.79 -1.17
N GLN A 86 -14.09 -9.48 -0.88
CA GLN A 86 -12.74 -8.95 -1.04
C GLN A 86 -12.40 -8.75 -2.52
N ALA A 87 -12.76 -9.70 -3.38
CA ALA A 87 -12.56 -9.60 -4.82
C ALA A 87 -13.35 -8.44 -5.42
N GLU A 88 -14.62 -8.33 -5.09
CA GLU A 88 -15.48 -7.24 -5.55
C GLU A 88 -14.96 -5.88 -5.09
N ARG A 89 -14.55 -5.76 -3.81
CA ARG A 89 -13.94 -4.55 -3.27
C ARG A 89 -12.66 -4.17 -4.03
N ARG A 90 -11.77 -5.13 -4.30
CA ARG A 90 -10.52 -4.87 -5.03
C ARG A 90 -10.77 -4.46 -6.47
N VAL A 91 -11.68 -5.14 -7.16
CA VAL A 91 -12.06 -4.78 -8.54
C VAL A 91 -12.67 -3.39 -8.58
N ARG A 92 -13.60 -3.08 -7.67
CA ARG A 92 -14.22 -1.76 -7.57
C ARG A 92 -13.18 -0.67 -7.35
N LEU A 93 -12.32 -0.85 -6.36
CA LEU A 93 -11.25 0.10 -6.06
C LEU A 93 -10.32 0.30 -7.24
N GLY A 94 -9.89 -0.78 -7.90
CA GLY A 94 -9.01 -0.72 -9.07
C GLY A 94 -9.62 0.09 -10.23
N LEU A 95 -10.92 -0.11 -10.52
CA LEU A 95 -11.62 0.65 -11.56
C LEU A 95 -11.75 2.13 -11.21
N VAL A 96 -12.09 2.45 -9.96
CA VAL A 96 -12.21 3.83 -9.49
C VAL A 96 -10.86 4.55 -9.53
N VAL A 97 -9.81 3.90 -9.03
CA VAL A 97 -8.45 4.46 -9.05
C VAL A 97 -7.97 4.68 -10.49
N ALA A 98 -8.18 3.72 -11.39
CA ALA A 98 -7.80 3.85 -12.80
C ALA A 98 -8.51 5.05 -13.46
N GLU A 99 -9.79 5.23 -13.22
CA GLU A 99 -10.54 6.37 -13.76
C GLU A 99 -10.08 7.70 -13.16
N LEU A 100 -9.85 7.77 -11.84
CA LEU A 100 -9.31 8.97 -11.19
C LEU A 100 -7.94 9.36 -11.73
N VAL A 101 -7.04 8.38 -11.91
CA VAL A 101 -5.71 8.60 -12.48
C VAL A 101 -5.80 9.16 -13.88
N LYS A 102 -6.67 8.59 -14.72
CA LYS A 102 -6.88 9.03 -16.11
C LYS A 102 -7.49 10.42 -16.18
N ALA A 103 -8.58 10.65 -15.43
CA ALA A 103 -9.33 11.90 -15.49
C ALA A 103 -8.57 13.11 -14.93
N ASN A 104 -7.64 12.88 -13.99
CA ASN A 104 -6.95 13.94 -13.26
C ASN A 104 -5.43 13.97 -13.50
N ASN A 105 -4.93 13.20 -14.48
CA ASN A 105 -3.50 13.13 -14.82
C ASN A 105 -2.60 12.79 -13.62
N LEU A 106 -3.00 11.78 -12.84
CA LEU A 106 -2.30 11.34 -11.63
C LEU A 106 -1.29 10.20 -11.90
N GLN A 107 -0.87 10.01 -13.15
CA GLN A 107 0.12 9.02 -13.53
C GLN A 107 1.44 9.26 -12.80
N VAL A 108 2.17 8.19 -12.57
CA VAL A 108 3.49 8.25 -11.95
C VAL A 108 4.49 8.91 -12.89
N THR A 109 5.21 9.88 -12.37
CA THR A 109 6.35 10.46 -13.09
C THR A 109 7.63 9.69 -12.77
N PRO A 110 8.63 9.65 -13.70
CA PRO A 110 9.90 9.02 -13.42
C PRO A 110 10.59 9.54 -12.15
N GLN A 111 10.41 10.84 -11.86
CA GLN A 111 10.97 11.44 -10.65
C GLN A 111 10.31 10.90 -9.39
N GLN A 112 8.97 10.82 -9.35
CA GLN A 112 8.25 10.26 -8.20
C GLN A 112 8.64 8.79 -7.95
N LEU A 113 8.78 8.00 -9.01
CA LEU A 113 9.21 6.61 -8.89
C LEU A 113 10.60 6.51 -8.28
N LYS A 114 11.53 7.35 -8.77
CA LYS A 114 12.90 7.41 -8.23
C LYS A 114 12.90 7.83 -6.77
N ASP A 115 12.20 8.91 -6.42
CA ASP A 115 12.14 9.43 -5.05
C ASP A 115 11.57 8.39 -4.08
N GLN A 116 10.55 7.63 -4.49
CA GLN A 116 9.97 6.57 -3.69
C GLN A 116 10.94 5.39 -3.49
N VAL A 117 11.67 5.00 -4.53
CA VAL A 117 12.72 3.97 -4.42
C VAL A 117 13.85 4.45 -3.50
N ASP A 118 14.28 5.70 -3.62
CA ASP A 118 15.31 6.28 -2.77
C ASP A 118 14.85 6.34 -1.30
N GLU A 119 13.58 6.69 -1.03
CA GLU A 119 13.00 6.67 0.31
C GLU A 119 13.00 5.24 0.91
N LEU A 120 12.55 4.24 0.15
CA LEU A 120 12.58 2.84 0.58
C LEU A 120 14.00 2.37 0.86
N ALA A 121 14.96 2.76 0.04
CA ALA A 121 16.37 2.38 0.19
C ALA A 121 17.05 3.05 1.38
N SER A 122 16.59 4.24 1.81
CA SER A 122 17.24 5.07 2.84
C SER A 122 17.40 4.40 4.20
N SER A 123 16.58 3.38 4.48
CA SER A 123 16.61 2.63 5.74
C SER A 123 17.62 1.48 5.77
N TYR A 124 18.31 1.22 4.67
CA TYR A 124 19.26 0.12 4.54
C TYR A 124 20.71 0.63 4.68
N GLU A 125 21.61 -0.24 5.12
CA GLU A 125 23.04 0.09 5.24
C GLU A 125 23.70 0.43 3.89
N ARG A 126 23.19 -0.15 2.81
CA ARG A 126 23.70 0.03 1.44
C ARG A 126 22.59 0.47 0.49
N PRO A 127 22.12 1.73 0.57
CA PRO A 127 21.00 2.24 -0.21
C PRO A 127 21.16 2.06 -1.73
N ALA A 128 22.37 2.27 -2.25
CA ALA A 128 22.65 2.14 -3.69
C ALA A 128 22.42 0.72 -4.23
N ASP A 129 22.64 -0.31 -3.42
CA ASP A 129 22.41 -1.69 -3.83
C ASP A 129 20.89 -1.98 -3.88
N VAL A 130 20.14 -1.44 -2.93
CA VAL A 130 18.67 -1.55 -2.88
C VAL A 130 18.04 -0.83 -4.07
N VAL A 131 18.50 0.37 -4.40
CA VAL A 131 18.05 1.10 -5.59
C VAL A 131 18.28 0.26 -6.85
N ARG A 132 19.48 -0.29 -7.03
CA ARG A 132 19.76 -1.17 -8.17
C ARG A 132 18.91 -2.43 -8.19
N TRP A 133 18.59 -2.97 -7.04
CA TRP A 133 17.73 -4.15 -6.90
C TRP A 133 16.29 -3.86 -7.36
N TYR A 134 15.73 -2.69 -7.01
CA TYR A 134 14.40 -2.27 -7.50
C TYR A 134 14.41 -2.03 -9.01
N PHE A 135 15.36 -1.25 -9.51
CA PHE A 135 15.45 -0.94 -10.95
C PHE A 135 15.86 -2.12 -11.83
N GLY A 136 16.34 -3.21 -11.25
CA GLY A 136 16.70 -4.43 -11.95
C GLY A 136 15.54 -5.35 -12.31
N ASP A 137 14.30 -5.07 -11.86
CA ASP A 137 13.15 -5.95 -12.07
C ASP A 137 11.86 -5.13 -12.24
N GLN A 138 11.19 -5.33 -13.36
CA GLN A 138 9.95 -4.60 -13.69
C GLN A 138 8.80 -4.88 -12.70
N ASN A 139 8.72 -6.09 -12.15
CA ASN A 139 7.65 -6.41 -11.20
C ASN A 139 7.82 -5.63 -9.90
N ARG A 140 9.06 -5.49 -9.43
CA ARG A 140 9.37 -4.69 -8.23
C ARG A 140 9.08 -3.20 -8.46
N LEU A 141 9.42 -2.68 -9.65
CA LEU A 141 9.08 -1.30 -10.01
C LEU A 141 7.57 -1.11 -10.09
N ALA A 142 6.81 -2.07 -10.62
CA ALA A 142 5.36 -2.00 -10.68
C ALA A 142 4.72 -1.93 -9.26
N GLU A 143 5.30 -2.61 -8.28
CA GLU A 143 4.86 -2.49 -6.88
C GLU A 143 5.09 -1.09 -6.33
N VAL A 144 6.26 -0.50 -6.60
CA VAL A 144 6.56 0.89 -6.19
C VAL A 144 5.68 1.89 -6.94
N GLU A 145 5.44 1.66 -8.23
CA GLU A 145 4.54 2.48 -9.04
C GLU A 145 3.12 2.48 -8.46
N ALA A 146 2.62 1.31 -8.05
CA ALA A 146 1.31 1.20 -7.39
C ALA A 146 1.25 2.02 -6.09
N MET A 147 2.31 2.00 -5.27
CA MET A 147 2.40 2.82 -4.06
C MET A 147 2.33 4.32 -4.36
N VAL A 148 3.02 4.76 -5.42
CA VAL A 148 3.02 6.17 -5.85
C VAL A 148 1.64 6.57 -6.38
N ILE A 149 0.99 5.72 -7.18
CA ILE A 149 -0.39 5.95 -7.66
C ILE A 149 -1.35 6.11 -6.49
N GLU A 150 -1.30 5.20 -5.51
CA GLU A 150 -2.15 5.30 -4.32
C GLU A 150 -1.91 6.60 -3.55
N SER A 151 -0.66 7.04 -3.46
CA SER A 151 -0.30 8.31 -2.81
C SER A 151 -0.82 9.51 -3.59
N ASN A 152 -0.68 9.51 -4.93
CA ASN A 152 -1.19 10.58 -5.80
C ASN A 152 -2.71 10.71 -5.69
N VAL A 153 -3.43 9.58 -5.73
CA VAL A 153 -4.89 9.54 -5.58
C VAL A 153 -5.32 10.00 -4.19
N THR A 154 -4.62 9.53 -3.14
CA THR A 154 -4.90 9.94 -1.76
C THR A 154 -4.76 11.46 -1.59
N ASN A 155 -3.64 12.01 -2.04
CA ASN A 155 -3.37 13.45 -1.95
C ASN A 155 -4.38 14.28 -2.76
N PHE A 156 -4.73 13.81 -3.96
CA PHE A 156 -5.75 14.45 -4.78
C PHE A 156 -7.11 14.48 -4.07
N VAL A 157 -7.57 13.35 -3.53
CA VAL A 157 -8.87 13.28 -2.83
C VAL A 157 -8.86 14.12 -1.56
N LEU A 158 -7.80 14.07 -0.76
CA LEU A 158 -7.67 14.91 0.44
C LEU A 158 -7.65 16.41 0.10
N GLY A 159 -7.06 16.80 -1.02
CA GLY A 159 -7.06 18.18 -1.51
C GLY A 159 -8.43 18.69 -1.96
N GLN A 160 -9.34 17.79 -2.33
CA GLN A 160 -10.72 18.11 -2.75
C GLN A 160 -11.74 17.91 -1.62
N ALA A 161 -11.42 17.14 -0.61
CA ALA A 161 -12.32 16.77 0.47
C ALA A 161 -12.33 17.81 1.60
N LYS A 162 -13.45 17.89 2.30
CA LYS A 162 -13.51 18.58 3.60
C LYS A 162 -12.85 17.67 4.65
N VAL A 163 -11.57 17.91 4.90
CA VAL A 163 -10.81 17.16 5.89
C VAL A 163 -11.17 17.63 7.30
N VAL A 164 -11.42 16.68 8.20
CA VAL A 164 -11.60 16.93 9.63
C VAL A 164 -10.42 16.34 10.36
N GLU A 165 -9.65 17.20 11.01
CA GLU A 165 -8.51 16.74 11.84
C GLU A 165 -9.02 16.05 13.11
N LYS A 166 -8.48 14.89 13.40
CA LYS A 166 -8.74 14.15 14.63
C LYS A 166 -7.43 13.91 15.37
N SER A 167 -7.28 14.48 16.55
CA SER A 167 -6.16 14.13 17.43
C SER A 167 -6.42 12.77 18.08
N VAL A 168 -5.43 11.92 18.04
CA VAL A 168 -5.45 10.59 18.67
C VAL A 168 -4.23 10.40 19.56
N SER A 169 -4.30 9.53 20.56
CA SER A 169 -3.13 9.19 21.37
C SER A 169 -2.14 8.34 20.57
N PHE A 170 -0.91 8.26 21.05
CA PHE A 170 0.11 7.42 20.42
C PHE A 170 -0.32 5.94 20.44
N GLU A 171 -0.89 5.47 21.55
CA GLU A 171 -1.39 4.10 21.69
C GLU A 171 -2.51 3.80 20.69
N GLU A 172 -3.46 4.72 20.51
CA GLU A 172 -4.56 4.58 19.53
C GLU A 172 -4.03 4.58 18.09
N LEU A 173 -2.94 5.30 17.83
CA LEU A 173 -2.32 5.32 16.49
C LEU A 173 -1.56 4.04 16.19
N MET A 174 -0.91 3.45 17.19
CA MET A 174 -0.09 2.25 17.03
C MET A 174 -0.91 0.95 17.01
N GLY A 175 -2.14 0.99 17.53
CA GLY A 175 -3.15 -0.09 17.43
C GLY A 175 -2.92 -1.17 18.40
#